data_795dafcc7b000b797852e10466d1507d
#
_entry.id   795dafcc7b000b797852e10466d1507d
#
_cell.length_a   1.000
_cell.length_b   1.000
_cell.length_c   1.000
_cell.angle_alpha   90.00
_cell.angle_beta   90.00
_cell.angle_gamma   90.00
#
_symmetry.space_group_name_H-M   'P 1'
#
loop_
_entity.id
_entity.type
_entity.pdbx_description
1 polymer ?
#
loop_
_entity_poly.entity_id
_entity_poly.type
_entity_poly.pdbx_seq_one_letter_code
_entity_poly.pdbx_strand_id
1 'polypeptide(L)'
;IRIIEMNNLSGFAQLDLSQNGFQKLQHVKEKWTKYFVNAEEMSLIQELRADKRFAQFSEYGIINVGITTGNNGYFSITEETSEQYQLSEVTLPLIGRSSHAHGIYFTAQDWEKNKIAGKRARLISFPEIPYDEYPAKHKEYISLGEANGEHEGYKCSIRERWYIVPSVWVPDAFFLRRNNFYPKFVLNKCDAVSTDTMHRMKFNDGVDPENVLLAYYNSISFAFTEICGRSYGGGVLEILPGEMGNILLPKVERIDPALRDKLLAHIDAIVRNDEDIELALDVVDKELLVDTLGIDPEICRKCRAIWKKMQTRRLGRG
;
A
#
# COMPACT_ATOMS: atom_id res chain seq x y z
N ILE A 1 0.95 20.04 -24.14
CA ILE A 1 2.04 19.98 -23.15
C ILE A 1 3.14 19.08 -23.67
N ARG A 2 4.37 19.50 -23.48
CA ARG A 2 5.57 18.69 -23.66
C ARG A 2 6.37 18.78 -22.38
N ILE A 3 6.72 17.65 -21.78
CA ILE A 3 7.61 17.58 -20.63
C ILE A 3 9.00 17.21 -21.15
N ILE A 4 9.99 18.00 -20.77
CA ILE A 4 11.38 17.78 -21.11
C ILE A 4 12.14 17.67 -19.79
N GLU A 5 12.75 16.53 -19.54
CA GLU A 5 13.63 16.31 -18.39
C GLU A 5 15.06 16.65 -18.80
N MET A 6 15.73 17.48 -18.01
CA MET A 6 17.10 17.90 -18.25
C MET A 6 17.96 17.55 -17.03
N ASN A 7 19.11 16.96 -17.27
CA ASN A 7 20.04 16.55 -16.22
C ASN A 7 20.89 17.73 -15.69
N ASN A 8 20.92 18.85 -16.40
CA ASN A 8 21.66 20.05 -16.01
C ASN A 8 21.15 21.31 -16.74
N LEU A 9 21.54 22.49 -16.26
CA LEU A 9 21.13 23.78 -16.83
C LEU A 9 21.71 24.04 -18.22
N SER A 10 22.84 23.43 -18.62
CA SER A 10 23.43 23.63 -19.97
C SER A 10 22.55 23.04 -21.07
N GLY A 11 21.72 22.02 -20.77
CA GLY A 11 20.75 21.51 -21.73
C GLY A 11 19.64 22.50 -22.08
N PHE A 12 19.44 23.55 -21.27
CA PHE A 12 18.42 24.56 -21.54
C PHE A 12 18.73 25.40 -22.78
N ALA A 13 19.98 25.72 -23.01
CA ALA A 13 20.42 26.51 -24.17
C ALA A 13 20.31 25.73 -25.51
N GLN A 14 20.22 24.41 -25.46
CA GLN A 14 20.12 23.53 -26.63
C GLN A 14 18.70 23.06 -26.90
N LEU A 15 17.72 23.58 -26.13
CA LEU A 15 16.33 23.13 -26.17
C LEU A 15 15.67 23.59 -27.48
N ASP A 16 15.41 22.66 -28.39
CA ASP A 16 14.63 22.93 -29.60
C ASP A 16 13.12 22.83 -29.27
N LEU A 17 12.47 23.99 -29.22
CA LEU A 17 11.02 24.10 -28.99
C LEU A 17 10.19 23.90 -30.27
N SER A 18 10.86 23.84 -31.47
CA SER A 18 10.20 23.68 -32.77
C SER A 18 9.81 22.22 -33.07
N GLN A 19 10.40 21.25 -32.36
CA GLN A 19 10.12 19.83 -32.59
C GLN A 19 8.71 19.44 -32.16
N ASN A 20 8.03 18.64 -32.99
CA ASN A 20 6.74 18.03 -32.69
C ASN A 20 6.84 17.09 -31.47
N GLY A 21 5.82 17.01 -30.66
CA GLY A 21 5.79 16.19 -29.45
C GLY A 21 4.89 16.80 -28.37
N PHE A 22 4.08 17.78 -28.75
CA PHE A 22 3.08 18.35 -27.84
C PHE A 22 1.88 17.45 -27.72
N GLN A 23 1.58 17.04 -26.48
CA GLN A 23 0.33 16.39 -26.14
C GLN A 23 -0.75 17.44 -25.86
N LYS A 24 -1.97 17.20 -26.38
CA LYS A 24 -3.11 18.07 -26.08
C LYS A 24 -3.42 18.02 -24.59
N LEU A 25 -3.53 19.18 -23.95
CA LEU A 25 -3.98 19.26 -22.57
C LEU A 25 -5.44 18.76 -22.49
N GLN A 26 -5.63 17.59 -21.95
CA GLN A 26 -6.95 17.08 -21.61
C GLN A 26 -7.31 17.55 -20.19
N HIS A 27 -8.49 18.15 -20.05
CA HIS A 27 -8.86 18.99 -18.93
C HIS A 27 -8.81 18.34 -17.55
N VAL A 28 -8.09 18.92 -16.65
CA VAL A 28 -8.34 19.57 -15.36
C VAL A 28 -8.43 18.67 -14.10
N LYS A 29 -8.84 17.42 -14.13
CA LYS A 29 -8.90 16.56 -12.92
C LYS A 29 -7.85 15.45 -12.89
N GLU A 30 -7.04 15.32 -13.92
CA GLU A 30 -6.08 14.26 -14.02
C GLU A 30 -4.69 14.70 -13.56
N LYS A 31 -3.93 13.76 -13.00
CA LYS A 31 -2.60 14.03 -12.47
C LYS A 31 -1.60 14.34 -13.58
N TRP A 32 -0.65 15.22 -13.28
CA TRP A 32 0.47 15.54 -14.17
C TRP A 32 1.36 14.32 -14.48
N THR A 33 1.34 13.28 -13.65
CA THR A 33 2.10 12.05 -13.84
C THR A 33 1.81 11.36 -15.16
N LYS A 34 0.60 11.50 -15.72
CA LYS A 34 0.25 10.96 -17.04
C LYS A 34 1.10 11.54 -18.18
N TYR A 35 1.65 12.73 -18.03
CA TYR A 35 2.47 13.36 -19.07
C TYR A 35 3.92 12.85 -19.09
N PHE A 36 4.31 12.00 -18.15
CA PHE A 36 5.59 11.30 -18.19
C PHE A 36 5.56 10.04 -19.06
N VAL A 37 4.38 9.58 -19.43
CA VAL A 37 4.19 8.55 -20.45
C VAL A 37 3.97 9.20 -21.81
N ASN A 38 4.46 8.57 -22.88
CA ASN A 38 4.28 9.06 -24.23
C ASN A 38 2.87 8.77 -24.79
N ALA A 39 2.56 9.21 -26.00
CA ALA A 39 1.24 9.03 -26.59
C ALA A 39 0.87 7.56 -26.84
N GLU A 40 1.83 6.72 -27.24
CA GLU A 40 1.63 5.28 -27.44
C GLU A 40 1.37 4.56 -26.13
N GLU A 41 2.18 4.84 -25.10
CA GLU A 41 1.99 4.32 -23.75
C GLU A 41 0.61 4.74 -23.19
N MET A 42 0.18 5.98 -23.45
CA MET A 42 -1.13 6.46 -23.01
C MET A 42 -2.28 5.74 -23.74
N SER A 43 -2.15 5.47 -25.05
CA SER A 43 -3.13 4.67 -25.81
C SER A 43 -3.28 3.28 -25.20
N LEU A 44 -2.16 2.61 -24.94
CA LEU A 44 -2.15 1.30 -24.29
C LEU A 44 -2.88 1.33 -22.92
N ILE A 45 -2.63 2.34 -22.07
CA ILE A 45 -3.30 2.49 -20.78
C ILE A 45 -4.81 2.68 -20.95
N GLN A 46 -5.25 3.43 -21.98
CA GLN A 46 -6.68 3.62 -22.25
C GLN A 46 -7.33 2.33 -22.80
N GLU A 47 -6.65 1.60 -23.64
CA GLU A 47 -7.10 0.30 -24.18
C GLU A 47 -7.28 -0.72 -23.05
N LEU A 48 -6.30 -0.83 -22.15
CA LEU A 48 -6.38 -1.72 -20.99
C LEU A 48 -7.54 -1.35 -20.04
N ARG A 49 -7.81 -0.05 -19.84
CA ARG A 49 -8.97 0.40 -19.05
C ARG A 49 -10.32 0.04 -19.68
N ALA A 50 -10.38 -0.09 -20.99
CA ALA A 50 -11.58 -0.47 -21.72
C ALA A 50 -11.72 -2.01 -21.86
N ASP A 51 -10.67 -2.77 -21.59
CA ASP A 51 -10.65 -4.23 -21.72
C ASP A 51 -11.41 -4.88 -20.56
N LYS A 52 -12.44 -5.67 -20.90
CA LYS A 52 -13.33 -6.36 -19.95
C LYS A 52 -12.64 -7.46 -19.13
N ARG A 53 -11.42 -7.86 -19.51
CA ARG A 53 -10.60 -8.81 -18.73
C ARG A 53 -10.02 -8.21 -17.46
N PHE A 54 -10.15 -6.91 -17.29
CA PHE A 54 -9.67 -6.18 -16.13
C PHE A 54 -10.82 -5.55 -15.35
N ALA A 55 -10.54 -5.25 -14.08
CA ALA A 55 -11.41 -4.51 -13.17
C ALA A 55 -10.59 -3.52 -12.35
N GLN A 56 -11.23 -2.49 -11.83
CA GLN A 56 -10.58 -1.56 -10.91
C GLN A 56 -10.48 -2.19 -9.52
N PHE A 57 -9.42 -1.88 -8.78
CA PHE A 57 -9.22 -2.40 -7.43
C PHE A 57 -10.42 -2.11 -6.51
N SER A 58 -11.05 -0.94 -6.66
CA SER A 58 -12.26 -0.55 -5.92
C SER A 58 -13.48 -1.45 -6.14
N GLU A 59 -13.50 -2.26 -7.18
CA GLU A 59 -14.60 -3.21 -7.43
C GLU A 59 -14.54 -4.40 -6.46
N TYR A 60 -13.38 -4.69 -5.88
CA TYR A 60 -13.18 -5.83 -4.99
C TYR A 60 -13.42 -5.53 -3.52
N GLY A 61 -13.51 -4.27 -3.10
CA GLY A 61 -13.73 -3.93 -1.70
C GLY A 61 -13.60 -2.45 -1.37
N ILE A 62 -13.80 -2.15 -0.09
CA ILE A 62 -13.72 -0.80 0.46
C ILE A 62 -12.30 -0.52 0.94
N ILE A 63 -11.72 0.58 0.48
CA ILE A 63 -10.37 1.00 0.81
C ILE A 63 -10.42 2.26 1.68
N ASN A 64 -9.82 2.19 2.86
CA ASN A 64 -9.75 3.29 3.81
C ASN A 64 -8.32 3.57 4.27
N VAL A 65 -8.09 4.76 4.77
CA VAL A 65 -6.84 5.07 5.49
C VAL A 65 -6.77 4.22 6.75
N GLY A 66 -5.58 3.82 7.17
CA GLY A 66 -5.37 3.16 8.45
C GLY A 66 -5.80 4.00 9.65
N ILE A 67 -5.74 3.45 10.83
CA ILE A 67 -6.24 4.08 12.06
C ILE A 67 -5.47 5.38 12.33
N THR A 68 -6.21 6.49 12.44
CA THR A 68 -5.65 7.77 12.84
C THR A 68 -5.67 7.87 14.36
N THR A 69 -4.58 7.50 14.99
CA THR A 69 -4.46 7.51 16.47
C THR A 69 -4.41 8.92 17.06
N GLY A 70 -3.90 9.88 16.30
CA GLY A 70 -3.58 11.23 16.78
C GLY A 70 -2.17 11.33 17.36
N ASN A 71 -1.65 10.22 17.91
CA ASN A 71 -0.28 10.11 18.37
C ASN A 71 0.20 8.65 18.30
N ASN A 72 0.82 8.28 17.17
CA ASN A 72 1.36 6.93 17.01
C ASN A 72 2.47 6.62 18.03
N GLY A 73 3.13 7.62 18.59
CA GLY A 73 4.15 7.46 19.63
C GLY A 73 3.59 6.88 20.92
N TYR A 74 2.40 7.29 21.31
CA TYR A 74 1.70 6.84 22.52
C TYR A 74 0.88 5.56 22.29
N PHE A 75 0.08 5.54 21.22
CA PHE A 75 -0.86 4.43 20.97
C PHE A 75 -0.24 3.18 20.36
N SER A 76 0.94 3.28 19.74
CA SER A 76 1.69 2.12 19.25
C SER A 76 2.80 1.77 20.21
N ILE A 77 2.72 0.60 20.86
CA ILE A 77 3.61 0.21 21.95
C ILE A 77 4.39 -1.06 21.65
N THR A 78 5.47 -1.26 22.40
CA THR A 78 6.26 -2.49 22.43
C THR A 78 5.61 -3.53 23.34
N GLU A 79 6.06 -4.78 23.25
CA GLU A 79 5.66 -5.83 24.19
C GLU A 79 6.02 -5.45 25.62
N GLU A 80 7.25 -4.97 25.86
CA GLU A 80 7.72 -4.53 27.17
C GLU A 80 6.79 -3.50 27.80
N THR A 81 6.35 -2.48 27.04
CA THR A 81 5.39 -1.48 27.53
C THR A 81 4.05 -2.10 27.84
N SER A 82 3.59 -3.06 27.00
CA SER A 82 2.33 -3.78 27.23
C SER A 82 2.36 -4.61 28.52
N GLU A 83 3.47 -5.27 28.80
CA GLU A 83 3.65 -6.05 30.04
C GLU A 83 3.74 -5.14 31.26
N GLN A 84 4.54 -4.07 31.20
CA GLN A 84 4.73 -3.10 32.28
C GLN A 84 3.40 -2.51 32.80
N TYR A 85 2.50 -2.18 31.88
CA TYR A 85 1.23 -1.55 32.21
C TYR A 85 0.03 -2.52 32.10
N GLN A 86 0.28 -3.80 31.91
CA GLN A 86 -0.76 -4.86 31.81
C GLN A 86 -1.81 -4.57 30.73
N LEU A 87 -1.37 -4.09 29.56
CA LEU A 87 -2.23 -3.63 28.47
C LEU A 87 -2.59 -4.72 27.46
N SER A 88 -2.17 -5.97 27.67
CA SER A 88 -2.32 -7.05 26.66
C SER A 88 -3.76 -7.24 26.20
N GLU A 89 -4.75 -7.19 27.12
CA GLU A 89 -6.17 -7.38 26.82
C GLU A 89 -6.83 -6.18 26.10
N VAL A 90 -6.18 -5.00 26.15
CA VAL A 90 -6.66 -3.78 25.51
C VAL A 90 -5.76 -3.35 24.34
N THR A 91 -5.04 -4.32 23.76
CA THR A 91 -4.21 -4.09 22.57
C THR A 91 -4.56 -5.06 21.44
N LEU A 92 -4.32 -4.61 20.22
CA LEU A 92 -4.43 -5.41 19.00
C LEU A 92 -3.06 -5.59 18.36
N PRO A 93 -2.82 -6.70 17.63
CA PRO A 93 -1.66 -6.84 16.78
C PRO A 93 -1.56 -5.66 15.81
N LEU A 94 -0.36 -5.08 15.67
CA LEU A 94 -0.14 -3.90 14.86
C LEU A 94 0.93 -4.11 13.80
N ILE A 95 0.59 -3.77 12.56
CA ILE A 95 1.55 -3.52 11.50
C ILE A 95 1.79 -2.00 11.41
N GLY A 96 2.79 -1.50 12.12
CA GLY A 96 2.99 -0.06 12.32
C GLY A 96 3.84 0.63 11.25
N ARG A 97 4.62 -0.15 10.47
CA ARG A 97 5.51 0.35 9.41
C ARG A 97 5.59 -0.64 8.26
N SER A 98 5.97 -0.16 7.07
CA SER A 98 6.20 -1.01 5.89
C SER A 98 7.22 -2.13 6.15
N SER A 99 8.25 -1.87 6.94
CA SER A 99 9.27 -2.87 7.33
C SER A 99 8.76 -3.96 8.27
N HIS A 100 7.53 -3.89 8.77
CA HIS A 100 6.89 -4.95 9.54
C HIS A 100 6.24 -6.02 8.64
N ALA A 101 5.96 -5.69 7.37
CA ALA A 101 5.40 -6.60 6.37
C ALA A 101 6.55 -7.34 5.66
N HIS A 102 6.91 -8.52 6.15
CA HIS A 102 8.01 -9.31 5.62
C HIS A 102 7.69 -9.98 4.28
N GLY A 103 6.42 -10.37 4.05
CA GLY A 103 5.94 -11.03 2.85
C GLY A 103 4.69 -10.37 2.29
N ILE A 104 3.97 -11.11 1.43
CA ILE A 104 2.63 -10.73 0.92
C ILE A 104 1.49 -11.20 1.85
N TYR A 105 1.83 -11.96 2.89
CA TYR A 105 0.97 -12.30 4.00
C TYR A 105 1.57 -11.73 5.29
N PHE A 106 0.73 -11.15 6.13
CA PHE A 106 1.10 -10.77 7.49
C PHE A 106 0.53 -11.80 8.46
N THR A 107 1.39 -12.70 8.94
CA THR A 107 1.02 -13.85 9.76
C THR A 107 1.28 -13.60 11.24
N ALA A 108 0.72 -14.45 12.11
CA ALA A 108 1.04 -14.45 13.55
C ALA A 108 2.55 -14.60 13.80
N GLN A 109 3.26 -15.38 12.95
CA GLN A 109 4.71 -15.53 13.06
C GLN A 109 5.45 -14.21 12.70
N ASP A 110 4.96 -13.45 11.72
CA ASP A 110 5.54 -12.14 11.36
C ASP A 110 5.33 -11.13 12.49
N TRP A 111 4.14 -11.14 13.09
CA TRP A 111 3.85 -10.30 14.24
C TRP A 111 4.74 -10.66 15.44
N GLU A 112 4.89 -11.94 15.74
CA GLU A 112 5.76 -12.42 16.84
C GLU A 112 7.22 -12.03 16.62
N LYS A 113 7.74 -12.18 15.40
CA LYS A 113 9.09 -11.69 15.04
C LYS A 113 9.23 -10.19 15.29
N ASN A 114 8.21 -9.39 14.97
CA ASN A 114 8.24 -7.95 15.20
C ASN A 114 8.24 -7.62 16.71
N LYS A 115 7.49 -8.38 17.54
CA LYS A 115 7.49 -8.23 19.00
C LYS A 115 8.85 -8.53 19.60
N ILE A 116 9.42 -9.71 19.28
CA ILE A 116 10.74 -10.15 19.76
C ILE A 116 11.84 -9.15 19.37
N ALA A 117 11.73 -8.54 18.19
CA ALA A 117 12.63 -7.50 17.73
C ALA A 117 12.43 -6.13 18.43
N GLY A 118 11.60 -6.04 19.46
CA GLY A 118 11.32 -4.81 20.21
C GLY A 118 10.60 -3.72 19.41
N LYS A 119 9.95 -4.10 18.28
CA LYS A 119 9.20 -3.13 17.49
C LYS A 119 7.88 -2.79 18.18
N ARG A 120 7.35 -1.60 17.87
CA ARG A 120 5.98 -1.21 18.29
C ARG A 120 4.97 -2.02 17.48
N ALA A 121 4.64 -3.20 17.98
CA ALA A 121 3.82 -4.22 17.32
C ALA A 121 2.43 -4.38 17.96
N ARG A 122 2.05 -3.50 18.88
CA ARG A 122 0.74 -3.47 19.53
C ARG A 122 0.10 -2.09 19.39
N LEU A 123 -1.20 -2.06 19.08
CA LEU A 123 -2.02 -0.84 19.11
C LEU A 123 -2.91 -0.87 20.35
N ILE A 124 -2.85 0.17 21.15
CA ILE A 124 -3.77 0.35 22.29
C ILE A 124 -5.17 0.67 21.75
N SER A 125 -6.15 -0.04 22.24
CA SER A 125 -7.58 0.16 21.99
C SER A 125 -8.36 0.00 23.29
N PHE A 126 -8.38 1.05 24.09
CA PHE A 126 -9.14 1.04 25.34
C PHE A 126 -10.64 0.91 25.05
N PRO A 127 -11.37 0.08 25.81
CA PRO A 127 -12.83 -0.02 25.71
C PRO A 127 -13.51 1.25 26.21
N GLU A 128 -14.70 1.55 25.71
CA GLU A 128 -15.53 2.68 26.16
C GLU A 128 -16.27 2.36 27.45
N ILE A 129 -15.55 2.31 28.58
CA ILE A 129 -16.11 2.12 29.93
C ILE A 129 -15.84 3.36 30.80
N PRO A 130 -16.55 3.56 31.93
CA PRO A 130 -16.25 4.63 32.89
C PRO A 130 -14.79 4.59 33.32
N TYR A 131 -14.16 5.77 33.50
CA TYR A 131 -12.73 5.85 33.87
C TYR A 131 -12.42 5.06 35.15
N ASP A 132 -13.32 5.09 36.14
CA ASP A 132 -13.14 4.41 37.42
C ASP A 132 -13.11 2.89 37.31
N GLU A 133 -13.66 2.33 36.24
CA GLU A 133 -13.70 0.88 35.99
C GLU A 133 -12.40 0.34 35.34
N TYR A 134 -11.52 1.21 34.85
CA TYR A 134 -10.23 0.74 34.34
C TYR A 134 -9.34 0.19 35.46
N PRO A 135 -8.57 -0.87 35.20
CA PRO A 135 -7.54 -1.37 36.10
C PRO A 135 -6.52 -0.27 36.47
N ALA A 136 -5.94 -0.37 37.66
CA ALA A 136 -4.99 0.63 38.16
C ALA A 136 -3.82 0.88 37.19
N LYS A 137 -3.30 -0.17 36.57
CA LYS A 137 -2.19 -0.07 35.58
C LYS A 137 -2.58 0.64 34.28
N HIS A 138 -3.83 0.47 33.83
CA HIS A 138 -4.33 1.22 32.66
C HIS A 138 -4.48 2.71 32.98
N LYS A 139 -5.01 3.06 34.19
CA LYS A 139 -5.08 4.44 34.67
C LYS A 139 -3.70 5.08 34.79
N GLU A 140 -2.70 4.32 35.30
CA GLU A 140 -1.31 4.77 35.36
C GLU A 140 -0.76 5.13 33.98
N TYR A 141 -1.03 4.30 32.96
CA TYR A 141 -0.61 4.59 31.58
C TYR A 141 -1.33 5.80 30.97
N ILE A 142 -2.65 5.95 31.23
CA ILE A 142 -3.41 7.12 30.78
C ILE A 142 -2.85 8.40 31.45
N SER A 143 -2.62 8.37 32.77
CA SER A 143 -2.05 9.51 33.51
C SER A 143 -0.63 9.85 33.06
N LEU A 144 0.19 8.85 32.69
CA LEU A 144 1.49 9.09 32.06
C LEU A 144 1.34 9.86 30.73
N GLY A 145 0.36 9.49 29.92
CA GLY A 145 0.06 10.22 28.68
C GLY A 145 -0.35 11.67 28.92
N GLU A 146 -1.15 11.91 29.95
CA GLU A 146 -1.53 13.28 30.36
C GLU A 146 -0.33 14.08 30.85
N ALA A 147 0.52 13.49 31.69
CA ALA A 147 1.73 14.13 32.19
C ALA A 147 2.72 14.47 31.07
N ASN A 148 2.75 13.69 30.01
CA ASN A 148 3.60 13.92 28.83
C ASN A 148 2.95 14.87 27.79
N GLY A 149 1.72 15.34 28.00
CA GLY A 149 1.01 16.19 27.04
C GLY A 149 0.48 15.47 25.79
N GLU A 150 0.40 14.14 25.79
CA GLU A 150 -0.04 13.33 24.63
C GLU A 150 -1.49 13.63 24.21
N HIS A 151 -2.30 14.11 25.13
CA HIS A 151 -3.69 14.52 24.96
C HIS A 151 -3.87 15.88 24.27
N GLU A 152 -2.83 16.71 24.23
CA GLU A 152 -2.89 18.10 23.70
C GLU A 152 -2.91 18.14 22.17
N GLY A 153 -2.43 17.07 21.51
CA GLY A 153 -2.44 16.97 20.06
C GLY A 153 -3.85 17.10 19.47
N TYR A 154 -4.01 17.87 18.38
CA TYR A 154 -5.32 18.22 17.78
C TYR A 154 -6.28 17.03 17.66
N LYS A 155 -5.81 15.86 17.22
CA LYS A 155 -6.68 14.68 17.06
C LYS A 155 -7.08 14.05 18.40
N CYS A 156 -6.28 14.18 19.44
CA CYS A 156 -6.61 13.72 20.78
C CYS A 156 -7.52 14.72 21.48
N SER A 157 -7.22 16.01 21.41
CA SER A 157 -7.94 17.08 22.13
C SER A 157 -9.41 17.25 21.68
N ILE A 158 -9.76 16.86 20.46
CA ILE A 158 -11.16 16.94 19.97
C ILE A 158 -12.01 15.73 20.36
N ARG A 159 -11.44 14.71 21.01
CA ARG A 159 -12.18 13.53 21.49
C ARG A 159 -12.75 13.79 22.89
N GLU A 160 -13.91 13.22 23.15
CA GLU A 160 -14.52 13.29 24.49
C GLU A 160 -13.57 12.67 25.53
N ARG A 161 -12.99 11.51 25.18
CA ARG A 161 -11.91 10.86 25.94
C ARG A 161 -10.72 10.70 25.03
N TRP A 162 -9.70 11.46 25.24
CA TRP A 162 -8.53 11.57 24.36
C TRP A 162 -7.85 10.22 24.07
N TYR A 163 -7.89 9.31 25.05
CA TYR A 163 -7.26 7.97 24.97
C TYR A 163 -8.11 6.93 24.22
N ILE A 164 -9.36 7.21 23.89
CA ILE A 164 -10.20 6.33 23.07
C ILE A 164 -9.92 6.59 21.57
N VAL A 165 -9.37 5.59 20.91
CA VAL A 165 -9.06 5.68 19.46
C VAL A 165 -10.30 5.30 18.66
N PRO A 166 -10.82 6.18 17.81
CA PRO A 166 -12.02 5.87 17.02
C PRO A 166 -11.70 4.97 15.81
N SER A 167 -12.76 4.31 15.29
CA SER A 167 -12.70 3.53 14.04
C SER A 167 -11.66 2.41 14.04
N VAL A 168 -11.47 1.76 15.16
CA VAL A 168 -10.63 0.56 15.25
C VAL A 168 -11.42 -0.64 14.73
N TRP A 169 -10.94 -1.24 13.63
CA TRP A 169 -11.47 -2.47 13.07
C TRP A 169 -10.38 -3.24 12.32
N VAL A 170 -10.49 -4.56 12.28
CA VAL A 170 -9.53 -5.46 11.64
C VAL A 170 -9.82 -5.56 10.15
N PRO A 171 -8.89 -5.14 9.27
CA PRO A 171 -9.04 -5.28 7.83
C PRO A 171 -8.66 -6.68 7.34
N ASP A 172 -9.13 -7.02 6.14
CA ASP A 172 -8.74 -8.26 5.46
C ASP A 172 -7.35 -8.13 4.82
N ALA A 173 -6.97 -6.89 4.44
CA ALA A 173 -5.70 -6.63 3.78
C ALA A 173 -5.18 -5.20 4.04
N PHE A 174 -3.88 -5.05 3.78
CA PHE A 174 -3.15 -3.79 3.87
C PHE A 174 -2.53 -3.43 2.52
N PHE A 175 -2.53 -2.14 2.21
CA PHE A 175 -1.74 -1.58 1.11
C PHE A 175 -0.77 -0.55 1.66
N LEU A 176 0.50 -0.66 1.33
CA LEU A 176 1.50 0.28 1.80
C LEU A 176 1.25 1.66 1.18
N ARG A 177 0.98 2.64 2.03
CA ARG A 177 0.75 4.02 1.58
C ARG A 177 1.98 4.61 0.89
N ARG A 178 3.18 4.30 1.42
CA ARG A 178 4.46 4.76 0.89
C ARG A 178 5.33 3.59 0.51
N ASN A 179 5.73 3.57 -0.75
CA ASN A 179 6.52 2.52 -1.36
C ASN A 179 7.80 3.11 -1.95
N ASN A 180 8.87 2.34 -1.95
CA ASN A 180 10.15 2.74 -2.54
C ASN A 180 10.40 1.96 -3.83
N PHE A 181 10.98 0.77 -3.76
CA PHE A 181 11.35 0.00 -4.96
C PHE A 181 10.14 -0.54 -5.71
N TYR A 182 9.17 -1.11 -5.00
CA TYR A 182 7.91 -1.60 -5.57
C TYR A 182 6.77 -1.47 -4.56
N PRO A 183 5.51 -1.41 -5.06
CA PRO A 183 4.36 -1.32 -4.17
C PRO A 183 4.03 -2.69 -3.57
N LYS A 184 3.60 -2.70 -2.30
CA LYS A 184 3.18 -3.92 -1.59
C LYS A 184 1.70 -3.90 -1.25
N PHE A 185 1.03 -5.01 -1.55
CA PHE A 185 -0.29 -5.37 -1.08
C PHE A 185 -0.16 -6.65 -0.23
N VAL A 186 -0.77 -6.68 0.96
CA VAL A 186 -0.50 -7.71 1.98
C VAL A 186 -1.81 -8.20 2.58
N LEU A 187 -2.08 -9.50 2.55
CA LEU A 187 -3.22 -10.08 3.25
C LEU A 187 -2.96 -10.20 4.75
N ASN A 188 -3.98 -9.89 5.53
CA ASN A 188 -3.97 -9.99 6.98
C ASN A 188 -4.34 -11.42 7.43
N LYS A 189 -3.41 -12.12 8.04
CA LYS A 189 -3.59 -13.50 8.53
C LYS A 189 -3.37 -13.60 10.05
N CYS A 190 -3.44 -12.48 10.78
CA CYS A 190 -3.28 -12.48 12.24
C CYS A 190 -4.15 -11.42 12.96
N ASP A 191 -5.25 -11.02 12.36
CA ASP A 191 -6.18 -10.03 12.91
C ASP A 191 -5.50 -8.70 13.31
N ALA A 192 -4.45 -8.33 12.59
CA ALA A 192 -3.72 -7.10 12.85
C ALA A 192 -4.48 -5.87 12.37
N VAL A 193 -4.15 -4.74 12.98
CA VAL A 193 -4.58 -3.41 12.52
C VAL A 193 -3.38 -2.61 12.02
N SER A 194 -3.63 -1.48 11.36
CA SER A 194 -2.58 -0.56 10.93
C SER A 194 -2.92 0.88 11.27
N THR A 195 -1.89 1.67 11.54
CA THR A 195 -2.03 3.13 11.60
C THR A 195 -2.11 3.74 10.20
N ASP A 196 -2.20 5.04 10.10
CA ASP A 196 -2.26 5.81 8.86
C ASP A 196 -1.02 5.67 7.94
N THR A 197 -0.05 4.86 8.33
CA THR A 197 1.09 4.45 7.50
C THR A 197 0.72 3.48 6.38
N MET A 198 -0.44 2.82 6.48
CA MET A 198 -0.99 1.90 5.49
C MET A 198 -2.47 2.18 5.25
N HIS A 199 -2.97 1.70 4.12
CA HIS A 199 -4.41 1.65 3.85
C HIS A 199 -4.96 0.30 4.28
N ARG A 200 -6.21 0.31 4.74
CA ARG A 200 -6.99 -0.85 5.15
C ARG A 200 -7.98 -1.21 4.06
N MET A 201 -8.10 -2.49 3.76
CA MET A 201 -9.10 -2.98 2.82
C MET A 201 -10.02 -4.00 3.48
N LYS A 202 -11.32 -3.87 3.21
CA LYS A 202 -12.34 -4.87 3.50
C LYS A 202 -12.88 -5.35 2.16
N PHE A 203 -12.79 -6.65 1.88
CA PHE A 203 -13.33 -7.21 0.66
C PHE A 203 -14.86 -7.24 0.66
N ASN A 204 -15.43 -7.14 -0.52
CA ASN A 204 -16.87 -7.35 -0.72
C ASN A 204 -17.22 -8.83 -0.52
N ASP A 205 -18.46 -9.10 -0.16
CA ASP A 205 -18.96 -10.47 -0.01
C ASP A 205 -18.76 -11.27 -1.31
N GLY A 206 -18.27 -12.49 -1.17
CA GLY A 206 -18.01 -13.40 -2.28
C GLY A 206 -16.70 -13.18 -3.05
N VAL A 207 -15.92 -12.17 -2.69
CA VAL A 207 -14.57 -11.96 -3.24
C VAL A 207 -13.58 -12.90 -2.53
N ASP A 208 -12.80 -13.64 -3.29
CA ASP A 208 -11.67 -14.41 -2.76
C ASP A 208 -10.45 -13.49 -2.60
N PRO A 209 -9.98 -13.24 -1.36
CA PRO A 209 -8.86 -12.35 -1.10
C PRO A 209 -7.55 -12.79 -1.77
N GLU A 210 -7.31 -14.09 -1.91
CA GLU A 210 -6.08 -14.63 -2.50
C GLU A 210 -6.05 -14.43 -4.02
N ASN A 211 -7.22 -14.51 -4.67
CA ASN A 211 -7.33 -14.15 -6.07
C ASN A 211 -6.98 -12.67 -6.30
N VAL A 212 -7.46 -11.78 -5.45
CA VAL A 212 -7.13 -10.34 -5.56
C VAL A 212 -5.65 -10.08 -5.25
N LEU A 213 -5.08 -10.77 -4.27
CA LEU A 213 -3.66 -10.70 -3.97
C LEU A 213 -2.81 -11.10 -5.18
N LEU A 214 -3.13 -12.24 -5.82
CA LEU A 214 -2.44 -12.69 -7.03
C LEU A 214 -2.61 -11.69 -8.18
N ALA A 215 -3.83 -11.21 -8.40
CA ALA A 215 -4.15 -10.25 -9.44
C ALA A 215 -3.38 -8.93 -9.33
N TYR A 216 -2.85 -8.61 -8.15
CA TYR A 216 -2.09 -7.38 -7.96
C TYR A 216 -0.63 -7.50 -8.42
N TYR A 217 0.03 -8.64 -8.22
CA TYR A 217 1.47 -8.80 -8.45
C TYR A 217 1.79 -9.15 -9.92
N ASN A 218 1.64 -8.19 -10.82
CA ASN A 218 1.97 -8.31 -12.24
C ASN A 218 2.38 -6.96 -12.84
N SER A 219 2.98 -6.98 -14.03
CA SER A 219 3.50 -5.76 -14.69
C SER A 219 2.42 -4.74 -15.02
N ILE A 220 1.20 -5.15 -15.34
CA ILE A 220 0.10 -4.25 -15.67
C ILE A 220 -0.33 -3.49 -14.41
N SER A 221 -0.61 -4.20 -13.32
CA SER A 221 -1.02 -3.58 -12.06
C SER A 221 0.06 -2.67 -11.47
N PHE A 222 1.33 -3.02 -11.63
CA PHE A 222 2.44 -2.18 -11.19
C PHE A 222 2.58 -0.90 -12.03
N ALA A 223 2.40 -0.97 -13.35
CA ALA A 223 2.34 0.21 -14.21
C ALA A 223 1.21 1.15 -13.80
N PHE A 224 0.01 0.61 -13.57
CA PHE A 224 -1.13 1.40 -13.09
C PHE A 224 -0.89 2.00 -11.71
N THR A 225 -0.20 1.30 -10.82
CA THR A 225 0.16 1.83 -9.50
C THR A 225 1.05 3.07 -9.59
N GLU A 226 2.08 3.05 -10.44
CA GLU A 226 2.94 4.22 -10.65
C GLU A 226 2.16 5.41 -11.29
N ILE A 227 1.29 5.13 -12.26
CA ILE A 227 0.48 6.15 -12.94
C ILE A 227 -0.55 6.77 -11.98
N CYS A 228 -1.20 5.96 -11.15
CA CYS A 228 -2.20 6.40 -10.18
C CYS A 228 -1.57 7.09 -8.98
N GLY A 229 -0.33 6.78 -8.64
CA GLY A 229 0.37 7.28 -7.46
C GLY A 229 0.92 8.69 -7.60
N ARG A 230 1.62 9.12 -6.57
CA ARG A 230 2.31 10.42 -6.48
C ARG A 230 3.78 10.19 -6.16
N SER A 231 4.65 10.74 -6.99
CA SER A 231 6.08 10.75 -6.74
C SER A 231 6.43 11.92 -5.82
N TYR A 232 7.08 11.61 -4.69
CA TYR A 232 7.66 12.59 -3.78
C TYR A 232 9.19 12.57 -3.84
N GLY A 233 9.84 13.55 -3.22
CA GLY A 233 11.30 13.56 -3.04
C GLY A 233 11.79 12.30 -2.31
N GLY A 234 13.06 11.93 -2.52
CA GLY A 234 13.63 10.72 -1.93
C GLY A 234 13.13 9.41 -2.56
N GLY A 235 12.59 9.44 -3.77
CA GLY A 235 12.17 8.24 -4.50
C GLY A 235 10.91 7.56 -3.98
N VAL A 236 10.12 8.24 -3.15
CA VAL A 236 8.89 7.66 -2.55
C VAL A 236 7.72 7.76 -3.51
N LEU A 237 7.04 6.64 -3.71
CA LEU A 237 5.72 6.55 -4.32
C LEU A 237 4.65 6.54 -3.23
N GLU A 238 3.84 7.58 -3.14
CA GLU A 238 2.67 7.61 -2.26
C GLU A 238 1.40 7.30 -3.05
N ILE A 239 0.58 6.41 -2.48
CA ILE A 239 -0.72 6.04 -3.02
C ILE A 239 -1.78 6.40 -1.98
N LEU A 240 -2.82 7.13 -2.37
CA LEU A 240 -3.98 7.39 -1.52
C LEU A 240 -5.11 6.37 -1.78
N PRO A 241 -6.10 6.21 -0.88
CA PRO A 241 -7.17 5.22 -1.05
C PRO A 241 -7.89 5.31 -2.40
N GLY A 242 -8.31 6.51 -2.80
CA GLY A 242 -8.96 6.72 -4.10
C GLY A 242 -8.06 6.48 -5.30
N GLU A 243 -6.74 6.57 -5.13
CA GLU A 243 -5.74 6.27 -6.16
C GLU A 243 -5.52 4.77 -6.27
N MET A 244 -5.44 4.07 -5.13
CA MET A 244 -5.41 2.61 -5.08
C MET A 244 -6.64 2.02 -5.77
N GLY A 245 -7.83 2.58 -5.51
CA GLY A 245 -9.07 2.12 -6.15
C GLY A 245 -9.06 2.15 -7.68
N ASN A 246 -8.25 3.03 -8.29
CA ASN A 246 -8.11 3.16 -9.75
C ASN A 246 -7.03 2.26 -10.38
N ILE A 247 -6.30 1.48 -9.58
CA ILE A 247 -5.34 0.50 -10.08
C ILE A 247 -6.13 -0.60 -10.81
N LEU A 248 -5.63 -1.00 -11.97
CA LEU A 248 -6.24 -2.03 -12.79
C LEU A 248 -5.69 -3.41 -12.41
N LEU A 249 -6.59 -4.37 -12.20
CA LEU A 249 -6.27 -5.76 -11.88
C LEU A 249 -6.85 -6.69 -12.97
N PRO A 250 -6.16 -7.73 -13.40
CA PRO A 250 -6.76 -8.77 -14.22
C PRO A 250 -7.83 -9.53 -13.41
N LYS A 251 -8.91 -9.95 -14.07
CA LYS A 251 -9.96 -10.78 -13.48
C LYS A 251 -9.51 -12.22 -13.39
N VAL A 252 -9.42 -12.75 -12.18
CA VAL A 252 -8.88 -14.10 -11.90
C VAL A 252 -9.90 -14.99 -11.17
N GLU A 253 -11.19 -14.71 -11.28
CA GLU A 253 -12.24 -15.46 -10.58
C GLU A 253 -12.30 -16.95 -10.96
N ARG A 254 -11.73 -17.32 -12.10
CA ARG A 254 -11.75 -18.70 -12.65
C ARG A 254 -10.35 -19.31 -12.76
N ILE A 255 -9.39 -18.84 -11.98
CA ILE A 255 -8.05 -19.42 -11.96
C ILE A 255 -8.09 -20.81 -11.29
N ASP A 256 -7.26 -21.72 -11.79
CA ASP A 256 -7.01 -23.00 -11.12
C ASP A 256 -6.37 -22.73 -9.73
N PRO A 257 -6.96 -23.26 -8.64
CA PRO A 257 -6.44 -23.05 -7.28
C PRO A 257 -4.98 -23.52 -7.11
N ALA A 258 -4.59 -24.61 -7.76
CA ALA A 258 -3.21 -25.10 -7.66
C ALA A 258 -2.21 -24.14 -8.32
N LEU A 259 -2.57 -23.54 -9.45
CA LEU A 259 -1.75 -22.51 -10.10
C LEU A 259 -1.69 -21.25 -9.24
N ARG A 260 -2.84 -20.79 -8.71
CA ARG A 260 -2.89 -19.65 -7.80
C ARG A 260 -1.95 -19.82 -6.62
N ASP A 261 -2.08 -20.94 -5.91
CA ASP A 261 -1.31 -21.20 -4.69
C ASP A 261 0.19 -21.31 -4.99
N LYS A 262 0.56 -21.93 -6.12
CA LYS A 262 1.93 -21.97 -6.63
C LYS A 262 2.50 -20.56 -6.86
N LEU A 263 1.76 -19.71 -7.56
CA LEU A 263 2.20 -18.35 -7.89
C LEU A 263 2.30 -17.48 -6.64
N LEU A 264 1.34 -17.56 -5.73
CA LEU A 264 1.37 -16.82 -4.46
C LEU A 264 2.54 -17.26 -3.59
N ALA A 265 2.83 -18.55 -3.49
CA ALA A 265 3.99 -19.05 -2.76
C ALA A 265 5.31 -18.55 -3.36
N HIS A 266 5.40 -18.49 -4.69
CA HIS A 266 6.58 -17.95 -5.39
C HIS A 266 6.77 -16.45 -5.10
N ILE A 267 5.70 -15.64 -5.20
CA ILE A 267 5.75 -14.21 -4.87
C ILE A 267 6.17 -14.00 -3.40
N ASP A 268 5.53 -14.74 -2.46
CA ASP A 268 5.82 -14.59 -1.02
C ASP A 268 7.28 -14.93 -0.70
N ALA A 269 7.84 -15.96 -1.33
CA ALA A 269 9.23 -16.34 -1.16
C ALA A 269 10.20 -15.22 -1.60
N ILE A 270 10.01 -14.65 -2.79
CA ILE A 270 10.82 -13.55 -3.32
C ILE A 270 10.72 -12.32 -2.42
N VAL A 271 9.50 -11.95 -2.00
CA VAL A 271 9.28 -10.78 -1.13
C VAL A 271 9.90 -10.98 0.26
N ARG A 272 9.81 -12.20 0.83
CA ARG A 272 10.38 -12.52 2.16
C ARG A 272 11.89 -12.56 2.17
N ASN A 273 12.49 -12.98 1.06
CA ASN A 273 13.96 -13.07 0.90
C ASN A 273 14.58 -11.72 0.46
N ASP A 274 13.75 -10.67 0.27
CA ASP A 274 14.19 -9.37 -0.24
C ASP A 274 14.90 -9.47 -1.60
N GLU A 275 14.45 -10.43 -2.44
CA GLU A 275 14.94 -10.64 -3.79
C GLU A 275 14.32 -9.63 -4.77
N ASP A 276 14.85 -9.58 -6.00
CA ASP A 276 14.29 -8.69 -7.03
C ASP A 276 12.86 -9.10 -7.39
N ILE A 277 11.92 -8.20 -7.18
CA ILE A 277 10.50 -8.43 -7.47
C ILE A 277 10.25 -8.77 -8.96
N GLU A 278 11.14 -8.39 -9.86
CA GLU A 278 11.02 -8.72 -11.27
C GLU A 278 11.04 -10.23 -11.51
N LEU A 279 11.71 -11.01 -10.67
CA LEU A 279 11.66 -12.48 -10.72
C LEU A 279 10.25 -13.03 -10.50
N ALA A 280 9.48 -12.42 -9.59
CA ALA A 280 8.08 -12.79 -9.39
C ALA A 280 7.21 -12.35 -10.57
N LEU A 281 7.43 -11.12 -11.06
CA LEU A 281 6.64 -10.59 -12.17
C LEU A 281 6.87 -11.39 -13.46
N ASP A 282 8.08 -11.88 -13.72
CA ASP A 282 8.38 -12.69 -14.90
C ASP A 282 7.55 -13.97 -14.93
N VAL A 283 7.43 -14.64 -13.79
CA VAL A 283 6.65 -15.88 -13.68
C VAL A 283 5.15 -15.58 -13.74
N VAL A 284 4.67 -14.56 -13.03
CA VAL A 284 3.25 -14.21 -13.00
C VAL A 284 2.78 -13.65 -14.35
N ASP A 285 3.53 -12.77 -14.98
CA ASP A 285 3.20 -12.26 -16.31
C ASP A 285 3.08 -13.42 -17.32
N LYS A 286 4.01 -14.38 -17.28
CA LYS A 286 3.98 -15.54 -18.16
C LYS A 286 2.81 -16.48 -17.85
N GLU A 287 2.76 -17.03 -16.64
CA GLU A 287 1.83 -18.13 -16.32
C GLU A 287 0.39 -17.63 -16.13
N LEU A 288 0.19 -16.46 -15.50
CA LEU A 288 -1.15 -15.90 -15.27
C LEU A 288 -1.63 -15.07 -16.45
N LEU A 289 -0.89 -14.03 -16.85
CA LEU A 289 -1.40 -13.08 -17.84
C LEU A 289 -1.39 -13.69 -19.24
N VAL A 290 -0.28 -14.29 -19.67
CA VAL A 290 -0.14 -14.82 -21.04
C VAL A 290 -0.80 -16.18 -21.17
N ASP A 291 -0.33 -17.18 -20.41
CA ASP A 291 -0.72 -18.57 -20.60
C ASP A 291 -2.18 -18.84 -20.17
N THR A 292 -2.65 -18.19 -19.09
CA THR A 292 -4.01 -18.42 -18.54
C THR A 292 -5.04 -17.42 -19.08
N LEU A 293 -4.72 -16.11 -19.08
CA LEU A 293 -5.68 -15.07 -19.45
C LEU A 293 -5.60 -14.64 -20.92
N GLY A 294 -4.63 -15.17 -21.68
CA GLY A 294 -4.45 -14.86 -23.10
C GLY A 294 -4.12 -13.38 -23.37
N ILE A 295 -3.41 -12.73 -22.45
CA ILE A 295 -2.89 -11.39 -22.65
C ILE A 295 -1.67 -11.48 -23.57
N ASP A 296 -1.59 -10.57 -24.55
CA ASP A 296 -0.42 -10.49 -25.43
C ASP A 296 0.87 -10.23 -24.60
N PRO A 297 1.90 -11.07 -24.74
CA PRO A 297 3.19 -10.85 -24.07
C PRO A 297 3.78 -9.47 -24.28
N GLU A 298 3.52 -8.85 -25.44
CA GLU A 298 3.96 -7.51 -25.76
C GLU A 298 3.32 -6.46 -24.87
N ILE A 299 2.05 -6.64 -24.46
CA ILE A 299 1.37 -5.77 -23.50
C ILE A 299 2.06 -5.86 -22.13
N CYS A 300 2.39 -7.06 -21.66
CA CYS A 300 3.10 -7.26 -20.40
C CYS A 300 4.48 -6.55 -20.43
N ARG A 301 5.23 -6.73 -21.52
CA ARG A 301 6.53 -6.09 -21.74
C ARG A 301 6.44 -4.57 -21.74
N LYS A 302 5.46 -3.99 -22.46
CA LYS A 302 5.23 -2.54 -22.50
C LYS A 302 4.84 -2.00 -21.13
N CYS A 303 3.96 -2.67 -20.38
CA CYS A 303 3.59 -2.27 -19.02
C CYS A 303 4.78 -2.37 -18.05
N ARG A 304 5.62 -3.41 -18.17
CA ARG A 304 6.87 -3.52 -17.40
C ARG A 304 7.77 -2.32 -17.69
N ALA A 305 7.92 -1.94 -18.95
CA ALA A 305 8.73 -0.79 -19.35
C ALA A 305 8.18 0.54 -18.79
N ILE A 306 6.86 0.73 -18.80
CA ILE A 306 6.19 1.89 -18.19
C ILE A 306 6.48 1.93 -16.68
N TRP A 307 6.27 0.82 -15.96
CA TRP A 307 6.57 0.75 -14.53
C TRP A 307 8.02 1.12 -14.23
N LYS A 308 8.98 0.48 -14.88
CA LYS A 308 10.42 0.73 -14.69
C LYS A 308 10.82 2.17 -15.02
N LYS A 309 10.31 2.72 -16.09
CA LYS A 309 10.52 4.13 -16.49
C LYS A 309 10.08 5.09 -15.38
N MET A 310 8.86 4.89 -14.84
CA MET A 310 8.30 5.74 -13.79
C MET A 310 9.04 5.57 -12.47
N GLN A 311 9.37 4.34 -12.11
CA GLN A 311 10.17 3.99 -10.93
C GLN A 311 11.56 4.63 -10.99
N THR A 312 12.30 4.44 -12.09
CA THR A 312 13.65 4.99 -12.29
C THR A 312 13.62 6.52 -12.20
N ARG A 313 12.61 7.15 -12.83
CA ARG A 313 12.43 8.59 -12.78
C ARG A 313 12.24 9.12 -11.35
N ARG A 314 11.47 8.46 -10.51
CA ARG A 314 11.29 8.93 -9.13
C ARG A 314 12.49 8.60 -8.22
N LEU A 315 13.14 7.46 -8.43
CA LEU A 315 14.35 7.08 -7.68
C LEU A 315 15.54 7.99 -8.03
N GLY A 316 15.67 8.43 -9.28
CA GLY A 316 16.73 9.34 -9.71
C GLY A 316 16.57 10.80 -9.24
N ARG A 317 15.50 11.11 -8.50
CA ARG A 317 15.24 12.44 -7.89
C ARG A 317 15.56 12.50 -6.39
N GLY A 318 16.06 11.40 -5.82
CA GLY A 318 16.46 11.29 -4.42
C GLY A 318 17.88 11.74 -4.13
#